data_f4035d4c91b651d6f22cdade78cfb79b
#
_entry.id   f4035d4c91b651d6f22cdade78cfb79b
#
_cell.length_a   1.000
_cell.length_b   1.000
_cell.length_c   1.000
_cell.angle_alpha   90.00
_cell.angle_beta   90.00
_cell.angle_gamma   90.00
#
_symmetry.space_group_name_H-M   'P 1'
#
loop_
_entity.id
_entity.type
_entity.pdbx_description
1 polymer ?
#
loop_
_entity_poly.entity_id
_entity_poly.type
_entity_poly.pdbx_seq_one_letter_code
_entity_poly.pdbx_strand_id
1 'polypeptide(L)'
;KRYIEKSGKAVLILVHRKELMIQTIRTLYNAYGISGQMIKAGMKTVPDAAVYVGMVESVNRRIDRLRNIGMVIIDEAHNLSFAKMFVHFPDQLIIGFTATPLTSNKRKPLKDFYSDIVCGVDIPDLISGGSLSQNITYAPKDTVNAASLKVKAGEYDEGLMAMEFSKAKHIQNIVDAYKRFSPDTKCLIFNVNIEHSNKVNAAFLEAGLNSRHL
;
A
#
# COMPACT_ATOMS: atom_id res chain seq x y z
N LYS A 1 18.72 -7.13 -9.64
CA LYS A 1 19.86 -7.07 -10.55
C LYS A 1 20.64 -8.38 -10.50
N ARG A 2 21.27 -8.73 -9.36
CA ARG A 2 22.10 -9.97 -9.23
C ARG A 2 21.38 -11.24 -9.66
N TYR A 3 20.07 -11.38 -9.41
CA TYR A 3 19.29 -12.54 -9.83
C TYR A 3 19.23 -12.65 -11.36
N ILE A 4 18.89 -11.55 -12.04
CA ILE A 4 18.78 -11.50 -13.51
C ILE A 4 20.13 -11.83 -14.15
N GLU A 5 21.22 -11.21 -13.66
CA GLU A 5 22.57 -11.42 -14.15
C GLU A 5 23.05 -12.88 -14.00
N LYS A 6 22.68 -13.54 -12.90
CA LYS A 6 23.08 -14.92 -12.62
C LYS A 6 22.21 -15.98 -13.31
N SER A 7 20.90 -15.73 -13.38
CA SER A 7 19.95 -16.75 -13.88
C SER A 7 19.63 -16.59 -15.37
N GLY A 8 19.82 -15.41 -15.94
CA GLY A 8 19.33 -15.04 -17.27
C GLY A 8 17.81 -15.03 -17.39
N LYS A 9 17.09 -15.12 -16.24
CA LYS A 9 15.63 -15.16 -16.19
C LYS A 9 15.05 -13.79 -15.82
N ALA A 10 13.84 -13.52 -16.28
CA ALA A 10 13.12 -12.30 -15.99
C ALA A 10 12.49 -12.33 -14.58
N VAL A 11 12.23 -11.15 -14.04
CA VAL A 11 11.54 -10.93 -12.76
C VAL A 11 10.20 -10.25 -13.02
N LEU A 12 9.13 -10.78 -12.44
CA LEU A 12 7.81 -10.16 -12.41
C LEU A 12 7.58 -9.51 -11.06
N ILE A 13 7.24 -8.22 -11.05
CA ILE A 13 6.88 -7.49 -9.83
C ILE A 13 5.39 -7.16 -9.89
N LEU A 14 4.65 -7.64 -8.90
CA LEU A 14 3.21 -7.41 -8.75
C LEU A 14 2.96 -6.35 -7.69
N VAL A 15 2.20 -5.33 -8.07
CA VAL A 15 1.78 -4.24 -7.20
C VAL A 15 0.25 -4.09 -7.24
N HIS A 16 -0.35 -3.46 -6.24
CA HIS A 16 -1.81 -3.31 -6.17
C HIS A 16 -2.32 -1.96 -6.69
N ARG A 17 -1.44 -0.96 -6.92
CA ARG A 17 -1.81 0.37 -7.41
C ARG A 17 -0.96 0.81 -8.59
N LYS A 18 -1.58 1.59 -9.48
CA LYS A 18 -0.94 2.13 -10.69
C LYS A 18 0.24 3.06 -10.34
N GLU A 19 0.09 3.86 -9.30
CA GLU A 19 1.11 4.80 -8.82
C GLU A 19 2.37 4.05 -8.39
N LEU A 20 2.21 2.94 -7.66
CA LEU A 20 3.32 2.07 -7.24
C LEU A 20 4.03 1.43 -8.44
N MET A 21 3.28 1.05 -9.48
CA MET A 21 3.87 0.52 -10.71
C MET A 21 4.81 1.54 -11.37
N ILE A 22 4.39 2.81 -11.46
CA ILE A 22 5.20 3.90 -12.01
C ILE A 22 6.41 4.17 -11.14
N GLN A 23 6.21 4.24 -9.82
CA GLN A 23 7.28 4.45 -8.84
C GLN A 23 8.32 3.34 -8.91
N THR A 24 7.90 2.07 -8.96
CA THR A 24 8.79 0.91 -9.05
C THR A 24 9.67 0.99 -10.30
N ILE A 25 9.09 1.29 -11.47
CA ILE A 25 9.84 1.44 -12.71
C ILE A 25 10.88 2.57 -12.61
N ARG A 26 10.49 3.72 -12.06
CA ARG A 26 11.42 4.85 -11.87
C ARG A 26 12.55 4.50 -10.92
N THR A 27 12.24 3.83 -9.82
CA THR A 27 13.25 3.41 -8.83
C THR A 27 14.23 2.41 -9.42
N LEU A 28 13.73 1.41 -10.17
CA LEU A 28 14.59 0.43 -10.87
C LEU A 28 15.56 1.10 -11.83
N TYR A 29 15.06 2.06 -12.61
CA TYR A 29 15.88 2.80 -13.56
C TYR A 29 16.91 3.71 -12.85
N ASN A 30 16.45 4.56 -11.93
CA ASN A 30 17.30 5.55 -11.28
C ASN A 30 18.37 4.94 -10.37
N ALA A 31 18.02 3.89 -9.61
CA ALA A 31 18.94 3.29 -8.64
C ALA A 31 19.83 2.20 -9.24
N TYR A 32 19.36 1.50 -10.30
CA TYR A 32 20.05 0.30 -10.79
C TYR A 32 20.30 0.27 -12.30
N GLY A 33 19.81 1.28 -13.05
CA GLY A 33 19.89 1.32 -14.51
C GLY A 33 19.06 0.21 -15.20
N ILE A 34 18.04 -0.34 -14.52
CA ILE A 34 17.21 -1.41 -15.04
C ILE A 34 15.97 -0.83 -15.70
N SER A 35 15.84 -1.04 -17.02
CA SER A 35 14.62 -0.74 -17.74
C SER A 35 13.57 -1.83 -17.49
N GLY A 36 12.44 -1.46 -16.89
CA GLY A 36 11.33 -2.38 -16.64
C GLY A 36 10.17 -2.15 -17.62
N GLN A 37 9.48 -3.22 -18.00
CA GLN A 37 8.29 -3.18 -18.84
C GLN A 37 7.04 -3.15 -17.97
N MET A 38 6.24 -2.07 -18.09
CA MET A 38 4.92 -2.02 -17.42
C MET A 38 3.89 -2.87 -18.16
N ILE A 39 3.13 -3.66 -17.40
CA ILE A 39 1.96 -4.41 -17.90
C ILE A 39 0.69 -3.63 -17.62
N LYS A 40 0.15 -2.98 -18.65
CA LYS A 40 -1.04 -2.13 -18.55
C LYS A 40 -2.28 -2.81 -19.12
N ALA A 41 -3.46 -2.36 -18.67
CA ALA A 41 -4.70 -2.69 -19.32
C ALA A 41 -4.69 -2.23 -20.80
N GLY A 42 -5.34 -2.98 -21.70
CA GLY A 42 -5.42 -2.66 -23.11
C GLY A 42 -4.21 -3.04 -23.98
N MET A 43 -3.07 -3.44 -23.39
CA MET A 43 -1.91 -3.87 -24.18
C MET A 43 -2.24 -5.15 -24.98
N LYS A 44 -2.02 -5.08 -26.31
CA LYS A 44 -2.17 -6.24 -27.22
C LYS A 44 -0.91 -7.10 -27.26
N THR A 45 0.26 -6.51 -27.08
CA THR A 45 1.57 -7.18 -27.06
C THR A 45 2.33 -6.77 -25.81
N VAL A 46 3.18 -7.67 -25.30
CA VAL A 46 4.08 -7.40 -24.18
C VAL A 46 5.50 -7.62 -24.72
N PRO A 47 6.30 -6.56 -24.88
CA PRO A 47 7.69 -6.70 -25.27
C PRO A 47 8.48 -7.51 -24.26
N ASP A 48 9.48 -8.28 -24.72
CA ASP A 48 10.38 -9.00 -23.84
C ASP A 48 11.20 -8.01 -23.00
N ALA A 49 11.33 -8.32 -21.71
CA ALA A 49 12.06 -7.50 -20.75
C ALA A 49 12.66 -8.35 -19.63
N ALA A 50 13.74 -7.85 -19.05
CA ALA A 50 14.34 -8.47 -17.88
C ALA A 50 13.51 -8.28 -16.61
N VAL A 51 12.70 -7.22 -16.54
CA VAL A 51 11.78 -6.94 -15.44
C VAL A 51 10.43 -6.51 -15.99
N TYR A 52 9.37 -7.14 -15.49
CA TYR A 52 7.99 -6.77 -15.71
C TYR A 52 7.40 -6.22 -14.43
N VAL A 53 6.61 -5.15 -14.52
CA VAL A 53 5.89 -4.58 -13.39
C VAL A 53 4.42 -4.42 -13.77
N GLY A 54 3.50 -4.95 -12.98
CA GLY A 54 2.10 -4.89 -13.30
C GLY A 54 1.16 -5.11 -12.12
N MET A 55 -0.09 -4.78 -12.34
CA MET A 55 -1.19 -5.11 -11.41
C MET A 55 -1.71 -6.50 -11.75
N VAL A 56 -2.15 -7.24 -10.73
CA VAL A 56 -2.63 -8.63 -10.83
C VAL A 56 -3.57 -8.85 -12.01
N GLU A 57 -4.62 -8.03 -12.13
CA GLU A 57 -5.62 -8.20 -13.19
C GLU A 57 -5.05 -7.99 -14.59
N SER A 58 -4.13 -7.02 -14.74
CA SER A 58 -3.49 -6.74 -16.02
C SER A 58 -2.51 -7.83 -16.42
N VAL A 59 -1.78 -8.37 -15.45
CA VAL A 59 -0.82 -9.46 -15.63
C VAL A 59 -1.56 -10.77 -15.91
N ASN A 60 -2.57 -11.13 -15.11
CA ASN A 60 -3.32 -12.38 -15.27
C ASN A 60 -3.94 -12.52 -16.67
N ARG A 61 -4.46 -11.43 -17.23
CA ARG A 61 -5.00 -11.42 -18.60
C ARG A 61 -3.94 -11.57 -19.71
N ARG A 62 -2.66 -11.48 -19.37
CA ARG A 62 -1.51 -11.49 -20.32
C ARG A 62 -0.44 -12.46 -19.90
N ILE A 63 -0.77 -13.37 -19.02
CA ILE A 63 0.20 -14.32 -18.45
C ILE A 63 0.92 -15.13 -19.53
N ASP A 64 0.18 -15.56 -20.56
CA ASP A 64 0.70 -16.33 -21.67
C ASP A 64 1.70 -15.55 -22.56
N ARG A 65 1.78 -14.23 -22.39
CA ARG A 65 2.69 -13.34 -23.12
C ARG A 65 3.96 -13.02 -22.35
N LEU A 66 4.02 -13.38 -21.07
CA LEU A 66 5.21 -13.23 -20.25
C LEU A 66 6.12 -14.45 -20.48
N ARG A 67 7.36 -14.17 -20.79
CA ARG A 67 8.32 -15.21 -21.09
C ARG A 67 9.45 -15.22 -20.08
N ASN A 68 9.99 -16.42 -19.87
CA ASN A 68 11.20 -16.65 -19.08
C ASN A 68 11.15 -16.07 -17.65
N ILE A 69 9.96 -16.04 -17.02
CA ILE A 69 9.85 -15.61 -15.63
C ILE A 69 10.49 -16.65 -14.71
N GLY A 70 11.44 -16.23 -13.89
CA GLY A 70 12.11 -17.11 -12.93
C GLY A 70 11.88 -16.68 -11.48
N MET A 71 11.44 -15.43 -11.27
CA MET A 71 11.13 -14.90 -9.94
C MET A 71 9.90 -14.01 -10.01
N VAL A 72 9.03 -14.12 -9.01
CA VAL A 72 7.88 -13.22 -8.81
C VAL A 72 8.05 -12.51 -7.47
N ILE A 73 7.94 -11.19 -7.49
CA ILE A 73 7.95 -10.34 -6.30
C ILE A 73 6.55 -9.77 -6.12
N ILE A 74 5.99 -9.89 -4.93
CA ILE A 74 4.64 -9.42 -4.59
C ILE A 74 4.76 -8.37 -3.50
N ASP A 75 4.37 -7.15 -3.80
CA ASP A 75 4.25 -6.06 -2.83
C ASP A 75 2.90 -6.13 -2.12
N GLU A 76 2.87 -5.85 -0.81
CA GLU A 76 1.70 -6.01 0.07
C GLU A 76 1.11 -7.43 -0.01
N ALA A 77 1.97 -8.41 0.18
CA ALA A 77 1.66 -9.83 0.00
C ALA A 77 0.52 -10.37 0.90
N HIS A 78 0.13 -9.64 1.95
CA HIS A 78 -1.05 -9.95 2.76
C HIS A 78 -2.37 -9.81 1.99
N ASN A 79 -2.37 -9.11 0.86
CA ASN A 79 -3.54 -8.96 0.01
C ASN A 79 -3.77 -10.23 -0.81
N LEU A 80 -4.84 -10.94 -0.51
CA LEU A 80 -5.18 -12.21 -1.16
C LEU A 80 -5.57 -12.10 -2.65
N SER A 81 -5.68 -10.90 -3.21
CA SER A 81 -5.87 -10.74 -4.66
C SER A 81 -4.76 -11.38 -5.48
N PHE A 82 -3.55 -11.50 -4.89
CA PHE A 82 -2.40 -12.14 -5.50
C PHE A 82 -2.46 -13.68 -5.52
N ALA A 83 -3.32 -14.30 -4.67
CA ALA A 83 -3.37 -15.76 -4.51
C ALA A 83 -3.58 -16.51 -5.84
N LYS A 84 -4.35 -15.94 -6.76
CA LYS A 84 -4.58 -16.52 -8.10
C LYS A 84 -3.34 -16.57 -9.00
N MET A 85 -2.29 -15.82 -8.65
CA MET A 85 -1.06 -15.80 -9.45
C MET A 85 -0.18 -17.01 -9.19
N PHE A 86 -0.28 -17.64 -8.01
CA PHE A 86 0.57 -18.79 -7.63
C PHE A 86 0.42 -19.98 -8.58
N VAL A 87 -0.77 -20.23 -9.11
CA VAL A 87 -1.02 -21.34 -10.04
C VAL A 87 -0.28 -21.20 -11.37
N HIS A 88 0.14 -19.98 -11.73
CA HIS A 88 0.87 -19.73 -12.97
C HIS A 88 2.39 -19.87 -12.80
N PHE A 89 2.87 -19.97 -11.56
CA PHE A 89 4.29 -19.98 -11.23
C PHE A 89 4.64 -21.08 -10.23
N PRO A 90 4.38 -22.39 -10.56
CA PRO A 90 4.56 -23.48 -9.60
C PRO A 90 6.03 -23.73 -9.23
N ASP A 91 6.97 -23.45 -10.15
CA ASP A 91 8.39 -23.74 -10.00
C ASP A 91 9.26 -22.47 -9.83
N GLN A 92 8.63 -21.30 -9.80
CA GLN A 92 9.34 -20.04 -9.68
C GLN A 92 9.52 -19.64 -8.21
N LEU A 93 10.61 -18.93 -7.94
CA LEU A 93 10.78 -18.31 -6.64
C LEU A 93 9.78 -17.15 -6.48
N ILE A 94 8.88 -17.26 -5.50
CA ILE A 94 7.91 -16.21 -5.17
C ILE A 94 8.30 -15.58 -3.84
N ILE A 95 8.53 -14.27 -3.84
CA ILE A 95 8.88 -13.49 -2.66
C ILE A 95 7.78 -12.47 -2.40
N GLY A 96 7.13 -12.56 -1.24
CA GLY A 96 6.15 -11.59 -0.79
C GLY A 96 6.75 -10.61 0.23
N PHE A 97 6.54 -9.32 0.03
CA PHE A 97 6.86 -8.28 0.99
C PHE A 97 5.60 -7.77 1.66
N THR A 98 5.60 -7.65 2.98
CA THR A 98 4.49 -7.07 3.74
C THR A 98 4.97 -6.61 5.12
N ALA A 99 4.41 -5.51 5.60
CA ALA A 99 4.59 -5.06 6.98
C ALA A 99 3.68 -5.82 7.96
N THR A 100 2.60 -6.43 7.45
CA THR A 100 1.57 -7.12 8.24
C THR A 100 1.33 -8.52 7.66
N PRO A 101 2.07 -9.55 8.12
CA PRO A 101 1.97 -10.90 7.54
C PRO A 101 0.70 -11.66 7.98
N LEU A 102 -0.42 -10.94 8.08
CA LEU A 102 -1.72 -11.48 8.43
C LEU A 102 -2.73 -11.19 7.32
N THR A 103 -3.51 -12.16 6.93
CA THR A 103 -4.60 -11.96 5.98
C THR A 103 -5.90 -11.60 6.71
N SER A 104 -6.77 -10.81 6.08
CA SER A 104 -8.12 -10.56 6.57
C SER A 104 -9.00 -11.84 6.56
N ASN A 105 -8.66 -12.82 5.75
CA ASN A 105 -9.37 -14.09 5.66
C ASN A 105 -8.65 -15.21 6.42
N LYS A 106 -9.11 -15.50 7.64
CA LYS A 106 -8.58 -16.57 8.50
C LYS A 106 -8.58 -17.96 7.87
N ARG A 107 -9.42 -18.21 6.84
CA ARG A 107 -9.49 -19.49 6.12
C ARG A 107 -8.44 -19.63 5.02
N LYS A 108 -7.69 -18.56 4.70
CA LYS A 108 -6.63 -18.54 3.71
C LYS A 108 -5.42 -17.81 4.27
N PRO A 109 -4.73 -18.38 5.26
CA PRO A 109 -3.55 -17.76 5.85
C PRO A 109 -2.39 -17.76 4.85
N LEU A 110 -1.42 -16.86 5.03
CA LEU A 110 -0.27 -16.75 4.12
C LEU A 110 0.57 -18.02 4.05
N LYS A 111 0.59 -18.83 5.10
CA LYS A 111 1.29 -20.14 5.11
C LYS A 111 0.77 -21.13 4.06
N ASP A 112 -0.41 -20.92 3.48
CA ASP A 112 -0.93 -21.76 2.41
C ASP A 112 -0.30 -21.39 1.06
N PHE A 113 0.38 -20.25 0.96
CA PHE A 113 0.99 -19.71 -0.25
C PHE A 113 2.52 -19.60 -0.16
N TYR A 114 3.06 -19.39 1.02
CA TYR A 114 4.49 -19.21 1.26
C TYR A 114 5.02 -20.30 2.20
N SER A 115 6.17 -20.86 1.86
CA SER A 115 6.81 -21.93 2.61
C SER A 115 7.52 -21.45 3.86
N ASP A 116 7.93 -20.19 3.89
CA ASP A 116 8.73 -19.61 4.98
C ASP A 116 8.47 -18.12 5.15
N ILE A 117 8.88 -17.56 6.28
CA ILE A 117 8.83 -16.14 6.60
C ILE A 117 10.18 -15.67 7.14
N VAL A 118 10.68 -14.58 6.56
CA VAL A 118 11.89 -13.91 7.04
C VAL A 118 11.45 -12.59 7.69
N CYS A 119 11.65 -12.48 8.99
CA CYS A 119 11.40 -11.24 9.73
C CYS A 119 12.62 -10.33 9.68
N GLY A 120 12.37 -9.03 9.50
CA GLY A 120 13.40 -7.99 9.61
C GLY A 120 13.74 -7.67 11.07
N VAL A 121 14.49 -6.60 11.26
CA VAL A 121 14.80 -6.05 12.59
C VAL A 121 13.52 -5.48 13.20
N ASP A 122 13.30 -5.71 14.48
CA ASP A 122 12.11 -5.25 15.20
C ASP A 122 12.08 -3.71 15.33
N ILE A 123 10.86 -3.15 15.39
CA ILE A 123 10.65 -1.69 15.50
C ILE A 123 11.38 -1.08 16.71
N PRO A 124 11.33 -1.67 17.92
CA PRO A 124 12.08 -1.15 19.07
C PRO A 124 13.60 -1.05 18.81
N ASP A 125 14.17 -2.05 18.15
CA ASP A 125 15.60 -2.05 17.82
C ASP A 125 15.95 -1.00 16.75
N LEU A 126 15.07 -0.79 15.79
CA LEU A 126 15.24 0.28 14.80
C LEU A 126 15.14 1.68 15.43
N ILE A 127 14.29 1.85 16.45
CA ILE A 127 14.18 3.10 17.21
C ILE A 127 15.44 3.30 18.06
N SER A 128 15.87 2.28 18.81
CA SER A 128 17.07 2.38 19.65
C SER A 128 18.34 2.61 18.84
N GLY A 129 18.42 2.04 17.64
CA GLY A 129 19.50 2.26 16.67
C GLY A 129 19.40 3.57 15.88
N GLY A 130 18.39 4.43 16.12
CA GLY A 130 18.21 5.71 15.45
C GLY A 130 17.73 5.64 13.99
N SER A 131 17.37 4.45 13.50
CA SER A 131 16.84 4.25 12.13
C SER A 131 15.37 4.66 12.01
N LEU A 132 14.62 4.59 13.11
CA LEU A 132 13.24 5.06 13.23
C LEU A 132 13.11 6.02 14.42
N SER A 133 12.24 7.02 14.29
CA SER A 133 11.87 7.90 15.38
C SER A 133 10.87 7.22 16.32
N GLN A 134 10.98 7.55 17.61
CA GLN A 134 9.96 7.16 18.57
C GLN A 134 8.62 7.82 18.20
N ASN A 135 7.55 7.06 18.25
CA ASN A 135 6.21 7.57 18.05
C ASN A 135 5.51 7.88 19.38
N ILE A 136 4.67 8.92 19.37
CA ILE A 136 3.74 9.22 20.46
C ILE A 136 2.34 9.20 19.87
N THR A 137 1.47 8.35 20.42
CA THR A 137 0.09 8.21 19.96
C THR A 137 -0.86 8.91 20.91
N TYR A 138 -1.66 9.82 20.37
CA TYR A 138 -2.74 10.51 21.11
C TYR A 138 -4.09 10.00 20.62
N ALA A 139 -4.94 9.58 21.54
CA ALA A 139 -6.32 9.22 21.25
C ALA A 139 -7.27 10.29 21.82
N PRO A 140 -8.21 10.84 21.05
CA PRO A 140 -9.20 11.76 21.56
C PRO A 140 -10.14 11.04 22.54
N LYS A 141 -10.56 11.74 23.61
CA LYS A 141 -11.51 11.20 24.59
C LYS A 141 -12.91 11.01 24.00
N ASP A 142 -13.33 11.93 23.14
CA ASP A 142 -14.61 11.90 22.43
C ASP A 142 -14.44 11.24 21.06
N THR A 143 -14.45 9.93 21.04
CA THR A 143 -14.40 9.17 19.80
C THR A 143 -15.77 9.01 19.17
N VAL A 144 -15.79 8.88 17.85
CA VAL A 144 -16.99 8.44 17.14
C VAL A 144 -17.39 7.06 17.67
N ASN A 145 -18.68 6.90 17.99
CA ASN A 145 -19.17 5.59 18.41
C ASN A 145 -19.14 4.62 17.21
N ALA A 146 -18.08 3.82 17.14
CA ALA A 146 -17.92 2.84 16.07
C ALA A 146 -19.07 1.81 16.01
N ALA A 147 -19.74 1.56 17.13
CA ALA A 147 -20.89 0.65 17.18
C ALA A 147 -22.12 1.19 16.40
N SER A 148 -22.18 2.51 16.16
CA SER A 148 -23.22 3.11 15.32
C SER A 148 -22.96 3.02 13.81
N LEU A 149 -21.75 2.65 13.41
CA LEU A 149 -21.35 2.53 12.02
C LEU A 149 -21.67 1.13 11.48
N LYS A 150 -22.40 1.06 10.37
CA LYS A 150 -22.70 -0.22 9.72
C LYS A 150 -21.45 -0.79 9.05
N VAL A 151 -21.27 -2.10 9.18
CA VAL A 151 -20.21 -2.86 8.53
C VAL A 151 -20.78 -3.59 7.32
N LYS A 152 -20.17 -3.44 6.15
CA LYS A 152 -20.49 -4.17 4.92
C LYS A 152 -19.23 -4.92 4.46
N ALA A 153 -19.36 -6.22 4.24
CA ALA A 153 -18.26 -7.09 3.79
C ALA A 153 -16.97 -7.03 4.65
N GLY A 154 -17.10 -6.73 5.94
CA GLY A 154 -15.97 -6.63 6.87
C GLY A 154 -15.35 -5.23 7.00
N GLU A 155 -15.85 -4.26 6.24
CA GLU A 155 -15.40 -2.86 6.29
C GLU A 155 -16.56 -1.94 6.70
N TYR A 156 -16.24 -0.79 7.30
CA TYR A 156 -17.24 0.21 7.61
C TYR A 156 -17.80 0.84 6.34
N ASP A 157 -19.12 1.17 6.37
CA ASP A 157 -19.76 1.90 5.27
C ASP A 157 -19.15 3.31 5.14
N GLU A 158 -18.45 3.55 4.02
CA GLU A 158 -17.74 4.79 3.75
C GLU A 158 -18.64 6.03 3.81
N GLY A 159 -19.87 5.92 3.29
CA GLY A 159 -20.82 7.03 3.29
C GLY A 159 -21.26 7.43 4.71
N LEU A 160 -21.56 6.44 5.56
CA LEU A 160 -21.90 6.68 6.96
C LEU A 160 -20.70 7.21 7.75
N MET A 161 -19.50 6.70 7.50
CA MET A 161 -18.26 7.23 8.08
C MET A 161 -18.06 8.69 7.69
N ALA A 162 -18.12 9.00 6.40
CA ALA A 162 -17.92 10.35 5.90
C ALA A 162 -18.93 11.34 6.51
N MET A 163 -20.20 10.95 6.63
CA MET A 163 -21.24 11.75 7.24
C MET A 163 -20.97 12.01 8.74
N GLU A 164 -20.55 10.98 9.47
CA GLU A 164 -20.27 11.09 10.90
C GLU A 164 -19.02 11.95 11.17
N PHE A 165 -17.92 11.65 10.50
CA PHE A 165 -16.64 12.37 10.67
C PHE A 165 -16.67 13.81 10.12
N SER A 166 -17.60 14.11 9.18
CA SER A 166 -17.79 15.48 8.66
C SER A 166 -18.62 16.39 9.58
N LYS A 167 -19.08 15.91 10.74
CA LYS A 167 -19.72 16.80 11.72
C LYS A 167 -18.74 17.86 12.20
N ALA A 168 -19.20 19.10 12.35
CA ALA A 168 -18.37 20.24 12.73
C ALA A 168 -17.51 19.98 13.99
N LYS A 169 -18.07 19.28 15.00
CA LYS A 169 -17.34 18.89 16.21
C LYS A 169 -16.10 18.04 15.91
N HIS A 170 -16.21 17.05 15.02
CA HIS A 170 -15.09 16.16 14.71
C HIS A 170 -14.02 16.86 13.89
N ILE A 171 -14.43 17.71 12.94
CA ILE A 171 -13.49 18.53 12.16
C ILE A 171 -12.74 19.50 13.08
N GLN A 172 -13.46 20.18 14.00
CA GLN A 172 -12.83 21.07 14.96
C GLN A 172 -11.83 20.34 15.87
N ASN A 173 -12.17 19.13 16.32
CA ASN A 173 -11.25 18.31 17.12
C ASN A 173 -9.94 18.01 16.38
N ILE A 174 -9.95 17.85 15.04
CA ILE A 174 -8.73 17.63 14.25
C ILE A 174 -7.88 18.91 14.26
N VAL A 175 -8.48 20.07 14.06
CA VAL A 175 -7.77 21.37 14.12
C VAL A 175 -7.17 21.61 15.51
N ASP A 176 -7.93 21.35 16.56
CA ASP A 176 -7.49 21.54 17.95
C ASP A 176 -6.37 20.55 18.32
N ALA A 177 -6.47 19.30 17.86
CA ALA A 177 -5.42 18.31 18.05
C ALA A 177 -4.11 18.74 17.37
N TYR A 178 -4.17 19.23 16.13
CA TYR A 178 -3.01 19.77 15.44
C TYR A 178 -2.38 20.93 16.24
N LYS A 179 -3.17 21.94 16.61
CA LYS A 179 -2.68 23.10 17.38
C LYS A 179 -2.05 22.70 18.71
N ARG A 180 -2.55 21.64 19.34
CA ARG A 180 -2.08 21.18 20.65
C ARG A 180 -0.84 20.30 20.57
N PHE A 181 -0.80 19.36 19.62
CA PHE A 181 0.18 18.28 19.63
C PHE A 181 1.26 18.41 18.53
N SER A 182 0.99 19.16 17.48
CA SER A 182 1.88 19.27 16.32
C SER A 182 1.94 20.70 15.75
N PRO A 183 1.97 21.76 16.59
CA PRO A 183 2.02 23.13 16.08
C PRO A 183 3.27 23.31 15.22
N ASP A 184 3.12 24.05 14.12
CA ASP A 184 4.20 24.45 13.20
C ASP A 184 4.96 23.27 12.54
N THR A 185 4.42 22.06 12.62
CA THR A 185 5.01 20.90 11.99
C THR A 185 4.24 20.48 10.73
N LYS A 186 4.92 19.75 9.82
CA LYS A 186 4.25 19.13 8.68
C LYS A 186 3.36 18.00 9.18
N CYS A 187 2.08 18.07 8.84
CA CYS A 187 1.09 17.07 9.21
C CYS A 187 0.44 16.47 7.96
N LEU A 188 0.22 15.17 7.98
CA LEU A 188 -0.56 14.45 6.97
C LEU A 188 -1.84 13.94 7.61
N ILE A 189 -3.00 14.32 7.04
CA ILE A 189 -4.32 13.93 7.55
C ILE A 189 -4.96 12.97 6.57
N PHE A 190 -5.24 11.76 7.04
CA PHE A 190 -5.98 10.76 6.27
C PHE A 190 -7.48 10.95 6.49
N ASN A 191 -8.19 11.23 5.44
CA ASN A 191 -9.62 11.51 5.46
C ASN A 191 -10.41 10.31 4.87
N VAL A 192 -11.70 10.21 5.22
CA VAL A 192 -12.57 9.13 4.76
C VAL A 192 -12.74 9.18 3.23
N ASN A 193 -13.00 10.37 2.69
CA ASN A 193 -13.14 10.60 1.26
C ASN A 193 -12.77 12.05 0.89
N ILE A 194 -12.88 12.38 -0.39
CA ILE A 194 -12.53 13.70 -0.94
C ILE A 194 -13.37 14.80 -0.31
N GLU A 195 -14.67 14.59 -0.12
CA GLU A 195 -15.57 15.60 0.46
C GLU A 195 -15.16 15.92 1.92
N HIS A 196 -14.89 14.88 2.72
CA HIS A 196 -14.39 15.05 4.08
C HIS A 196 -13.04 15.80 4.09
N SER A 197 -12.11 15.43 3.18
CA SER A 197 -10.83 16.10 3.05
C SER A 197 -10.97 17.59 2.74
N ASN A 198 -11.89 17.96 1.85
CA ASN A 198 -12.16 19.38 1.53
C ASN A 198 -12.70 20.15 2.73
N LYS A 199 -13.60 19.55 3.52
CA LYS A 199 -14.14 20.17 4.75
C LYS A 199 -13.05 20.39 5.80
N VAL A 200 -12.18 19.39 6.00
CA VAL A 200 -11.04 19.51 6.92
C VAL A 200 -10.06 20.59 6.43
N ASN A 201 -9.74 20.60 5.14
CA ASN A 201 -8.88 21.63 4.55
C ASN A 201 -9.43 23.04 4.76
N ALA A 202 -10.75 23.25 4.52
CA ALA A 202 -11.41 24.53 4.76
C ALA A 202 -11.30 24.98 6.22
N ALA A 203 -11.54 24.08 7.19
CA ALA A 203 -11.43 24.38 8.61
C ALA A 203 -10.01 24.77 9.04
N PHE A 204 -8.97 24.14 8.46
CA PHE A 204 -7.59 24.53 8.70
C PHE A 204 -7.30 25.94 8.18
N LEU A 205 -7.75 26.28 6.96
CA LEU A 205 -7.59 27.60 6.37
C LEU A 205 -8.33 28.68 7.18
N GLU A 206 -9.56 28.42 7.62
CA GLU A 206 -10.35 29.31 8.50
C GLU A 206 -9.65 29.53 9.85
N ALA A 207 -8.94 28.52 10.34
CA ALA A 207 -8.14 28.62 11.57
C ALA A 207 -6.79 29.34 11.38
N GLY A 208 -6.50 29.90 10.19
CA GLY A 208 -5.27 30.58 9.83
C GLY A 208 -4.07 29.66 9.58
N LEU A 209 -4.31 28.36 9.37
CA LEU A 209 -3.29 27.36 9.15
C LEU A 209 -3.10 27.09 7.66
N ASN A 210 -1.86 26.98 7.18
CA ASN A 210 -1.58 26.65 5.79
C ASN A 210 -1.88 25.17 5.55
N SER A 211 -2.85 24.89 4.69
CA SER A 211 -3.30 23.52 4.39
C SER A 211 -3.59 23.37 2.90
N ARG A 212 -3.44 22.14 2.39
CA ARG A 212 -3.76 21.77 1.01
C ARG A 212 -4.42 20.41 0.96
N HIS A 213 -5.46 20.31 0.15
CA HIS A 213 -6.01 19.02 -0.28
C HIS A 213 -5.16 18.47 -1.44
N LEU A 214 -4.86 17.18 -1.42
CA LEU A 214 -4.06 16.45 -2.42
C LEU A 214 -4.95 15.50 -3.23
#